data_353d83a86ee29966e98cb9666e7c9bf4
#
_entry.id   353d83a86ee29966e98cb9666e7c9bf4
#
_cell.length_a   1.000
_cell.length_b   1.000
_cell.length_c   1.000
_cell.angle_alpha   90.00
_cell.angle_beta   90.00
_cell.angle_gamma   90.00
#
_symmetry.space_group_name_H-M   'P 1'
#
loop_
_entity.id
_entity.type
_entity.pdbx_description
1 polymer ?
#
loop_
_entity_poly.entity_id
_entity_poly.type
_entity_poly.pdbx_seq_one_letter_code
_entity_poly.pdbx_strand_id
1 'polypeptide(L)'
;YSTMMQRIQAADNPNFFFLSYNKADYSVRQLMLVPKHFFTPEMIIRRKPLPETAKRAGWIGCNINIGALPNSGKILLVDKGIVMPSETVHRQWQQNLFLRQQKNEGKGWLLAVMRCVEALPEQFTLAQMYAFENVLQQQFPANRHIKDKIRQQLQLLRDQGIIEFSARGQYRKIP
;
A
#
# COMPACT_ATOMS: atom_id res chain seq x y z
N TYR A 1 2.71 -15.80 -12.47
CA TYR A 1 1.78 -14.65 -12.37
C TYR A 1 0.39 -15.09 -11.90
N SER A 2 -0.24 -16.06 -12.58
CA SER A 2 -1.61 -16.50 -12.23
C SER A 2 -1.72 -17.00 -10.80
N THR A 3 -0.80 -17.83 -10.33
CA THR A 3 -0.75 -18.32 -8.94
C THR A 3 -0.66 -17.17 -7.94
N MET A 4 0.16 -16.14 -8.23
CA MET A 4 0.28 -14.96 -7.37
C MET A 4 -1.04 -14.21 -7.28
N MET A 5 -1.70 -13.98 -8.43
CA MET A 5 -3.02 -13.33 -8.48
C MET A 5 -4.08 -14.09 -7.68
N GLN A 6 -4.12 -15.41 -7.81
CA GLN A 6 -5.03 -16.26 -7.03
C GLN A 6 -4.75 -16.14 -5.52
N ARG A 7 -3.47 -16.21 -5.11
CA ARG A 7 -3.10 -16.17 -3.68
C ARG A 7 -3.40 -14.84 -3.02
N ILE A 8 -3.17 -13.70 -3.67
CA ILE A 8 -3.47 -12.39 -3.06
C ILE A 8 -4.97 -12.11 -2.96
N GLN A 9 -5.79 -12.77 -3.78
CA GLN A 9 -7.25 -12.65 -3.75
C GLN A 9 -7.93 -13.66 -2.82
N ALA A 10 -7.21 -14.68 -2.36
CA ALA A 10 -7.74 -15.70 -1.48
C ALA A 10 -8.02 -15.12 -0.07
N ALA A 11 -9.03 -15.64 0.62
CA ALA A 11 -9.37 -15.22 1.97
C ALA A 11 -8.25 -15.49 2.98
N ASP A 12 -7.48 -16.57 2.75
CA ASP A 12 -6.33 -17.00 3.55
C ASP A 12 -4.99 -16.50 3.01
N ASN A 13 -4.97 -15.40 2.24
CA ASN A 13 -3.72 -14.85 1.67
C ASN A 13 -2.68 -14.57 2.79
N PRO A 14 -1.38 -14.82 2.53
CA PRO A 14 -0.31 -14.61 3.52
C PRO A 14 0.09 -13.14 3.64
N ASN A 15 0.71 -12.79 4.76
CA ASN A 15 1.52 -11.58 4.85
C ASN A 15 2.80 -11.77 4.02
N PHE A 16 3.40 -10.67 3.56
CA PHE A 16 4.65 -10.70 2.80
C PHE A 16 5.79 -10.11 3.62
N PHE A 17 6.94 -10.78 3.53
CA PHE A 17 8.19 -10.30 4.13
C PHE A 17 9.20 -10.02 3.02
N PHE A 18 9.81 -8.85 3.08
CA PHE A 18 10.87 -8.42 2.18
C PHE A 18 12.16 -8.32 2.96
N LEU A 19 13.12 -9.16 2.60
CA LEU A 19 14.42 -9.26 3.26
C LEU A 19 15.51 -8.68 2.35
N SER A 20 16.29 -7.74 2.90
CA SER A 20 17.57 -7.29 2.33
C SER A 20 18.69 -7.61 3.30
N TYR A 21 19.72 -8.29 2.82
CA TYR A 21 20.88 -8.68 3.62
C TYR A 21 22.19 -8.50 2.84
N ASN A 22 23.29 -8.41 3.57
CA ASN A 22 24.62 -8.36 3.00
C ASN A 22 25.09 -9.79 2.69
N LYS A 23 25.55 -10.04 1.44
CA LYS A 23 25.98 -11.37 1.01
C LYS A 23 27.32 -11.81 1.61
N ALA A 24 28.15 -10.86 2.07
CA ALA A 24 29.47 -11.17 2.59
C ALA A 24 29.46 -11.80 4.00
N ASP A 25 28.54 -11.29 4.85
CA ASP A 25 28.44 -11.66 6.27
C ASP A 25 27.04 -12.10 6.69
N TYR A 26 26.09 -12.12 5.73
CA TYR A 26 24.67 -12.44 5.93
C TYR A 26 23.96 -11.55 6.95
N SER A 27 24.54 -10.39 7.31
CA SER A 27 23.88 -9.43 8.19
C SER A 27 22.60 -8.87 7.52
N VAL A 28 21.52 -8.84 8.28
CA VAL A 28 20.23 -8.30 7.81
C VAL A 28 20.30 -6.79 7.79
N ARG A 29 20.15 -6.18 6.62
CA ARG A 29 20.07 -4.72 6.47
C ARG A 29 18.66 -4.20 6.71
N GLN A 30 17.67 -4.90 6.14
CA GLN A 30 16.27 -4.51 6.26
C GLN A 30 15.38 -5.74 6.24
N LEU A 31 14.42 -5.78 7.13
CA LEU A 31 13.31 -6.73 7.11
C LEU A 31 12.01 -5.95 7.23
N MET A 32 11.19 -6.00 6.19
CA MET A 32 9.93 -5.29 6.09
C MET A 32 8.78 -6.28 6.00
N LEU A 33 7.78 -6.10 6.84
CA LEU A 33 6.51 -6.80 6.78
C LEU A 33 5.50 -5.92 6.03
N VAL A 34 4.84 -6.50 5.04
CA VAL A 34 3.66 -5.93 4.39
C VAL A 34 2.45 -6.80 4.74
N PRO A 35 1.50 -6.27 5.52
CA PRO A 35 0.30 -7.00 5.87
C PRO A 35 -0.53 -7.38 4.64
N LYS A 36 -1.11 -8.57 4.66
CA LYS A 36 -1.86 -9.14 3.53
C LYS A 36 -2.94 -8.23 2.95
N HIS A 37 -3.57 -7.44 3.78
CA HIS A 37 -4.65 -6.54 3.38
C HIS A 37 -4.21 -5.30 2.59
N PHE A 38 -2.91 -5.06 2.45
CA PHE A 38 -2.37 -4.02 1.57
C PHE A 38 -2.16 -4.50 0.13
N PHE A 39 -2.15 -5.82 -0.11
CA PHE A 39 -1.95 -6.32 -1.48
C PHE A 39 -3.24 -6.23 -2.29
N THR A 40 -3.15 -5.54 -3.42
CA THR A 40 -4.21 -5.47 -4.43
C THR A 40 -3.68 -6.00 -5.77
N PRO A 41 -4.55 -6.48 -6.67
CA PRO A 41 -4.15 -7.00 -7.98
C PRO A 41 -3.27 -6.04 -8.79
N GLU A 42 -3.52 -4.73 -8.69
CA GLU A 42 -2.82 -3.68 -9.41
C GLU A 42 -1.33 -3.56 -9.05
N MET A 43 -0.94 -4.08 -7.89
CA MET A 43 0.45 -4.11 -7.44
C MET A 43 1.27 -5.21 -8.12
N ILE A 44 0.62 -6.18 -8.75
CA ILE A 44 1.26 -7.33 -9.35
C ILE A 44 1.49 -7.08 -10.84
N ILE A 45 2.73 -6.75 -11.19
CA ILE A 45 3.11 -6.45 -12.56
C ILE A 45 3.48 -7.75 -13.26
N ARG A 46 2.74 -8.10 -14.31
CA ARG A 46 3.03 -9.26 -15.15
C ARG A 46 4.33 -9.05 -15.91
N ARG A 47 5.23 -10.05 -15.90
CA ARG A 47 6.46 -10.07 -16.73
C ARG A 47 6.17 -10.68 -18.09
N LYS A 48 7.09 -10.44 -19.04
CA LYS A 48 7.09 -11.17 -20.32
C LYS A 48 7.31 -12.66 -20.06
N PRO A 49 6.71 -13.56 -20.88
CA PRO A 49 7.00 -14.98 -20.82
C PRO A 49 8.50 -15.26 -21.01
N LEU A 50 9.00 -16.32 -20.39
CA LEU A 50 10.36 -16.79 -20.67
C LEU A 50 10.46 -17.23 -22.13
N PRO A 51 11.61 -16.97 -22.82
CA PRO A 51 11.82 -17.34 -24.21
C PRO A 51 11.82 -18.87 -24.36
N GLU A 52 11.64 -19.34 -25.59
CA GLU A 52 11.60 -20.77 -25.94
C GLU A 52 12.90 -21.51 -25.58
N THR A 53 14.03 -20.80 -25.53
CA THR A 53 15.34 -21.33 -25.15
C THR A 53 15.49 -21.57 -23.65
N ALA A 54 14.57 -21.07 -22.83
CA ALA A 54 14.65 -21.23 -21.38
C ALA A 54 14.12 -22.61 -20.93
N LYS A 55 14.70 -23.16 -19.85
CA LYS A 55 14.25 -24.43 -19.22
C LYS A 55 12.75 -24.45 -18.89
N ARG A 56 12.13 -23.28 -18.66
CA ARG A 56 10.70 -23.10 -18.42
C ARG A 56 10.11 -22.17 -19.46
N ALA A 57 10.24 -22.52 -20.74
CA ALA A 57 9.67 -21.74 -21.83
C ALA A 57 8.20 -21.42 -21.59
N GLY A 58 7.79 -20.20 -21.89
CA GLY A 58 6.41 -19.74 -21.71
C GLY A 58 6.01 -19.42 -20.26
N TRP A 59 6.84 -19.73 -19.24
CA TRP A 59 6.51 -19.38 -17.86
C TRP A 59 6.49 -17.85 -17.65
N ILE A 60 5.44 -17.37 -16.98
CA ILE A 60 5.22 -15.95 -16.72
C ILE A 60 5.39 -15.67 -15.25
N GLY A 61 6.44 -14.91 -14.90
CA GLY A 61 6.65 -14.39 -13.57
C GLY A 61 5.90 -13.08 -13.31
N CYS A 62 6.08 -12.52 -12.13
CA CYS A 62 5.59 -11.19 -11.79
C CYS A 62 6.62 -10.41 -10.99
N ASN A 63 6.50 -9.09 -11.00
CA ASN A 63 7.12 -8.18 -10.04
C ASN A 63 6.04 -7.66 -9.10
N ILE A 64 6.44 -7.27 -7.89
CA ILE A 64 5.55 -6.62 -6.92
C ILE A 64 5.94 -5.14 -6.85
N ASN A 65 5.01 -4.26 -7.16
CA ASN A 65 5.21 -2.82 -7.07
C ASN A 65 5.00 -2.34 -5.62
N ILE A 66 6.02 -2.48 -4.78
CA ILE A 66 5.99 -1.95 -3.41
C ILE A 66 5.94 -0.42 -3.33
N GLY A 67 6.30 0.29 -4.42
CA GLY A 67 6.13 1.74 -4.53
C GLY A 67 4.66 2.18 -4.54
N ALA A 68 3.74 1.29 -4.92
CA ALA A 68 2.30 1.53 -4.88
C ALA A 68 1.71 1.46 -3.46
N LEU A 69 2.46 0.95 -2.47
CA LEU A 69 2.02 0.90 -1.07
C LEU A 69 2.14 2.25 -0.38
N PRO A 70 1.17 2.65 0.46
CA PRO A 70 1.40 3.71 1.43
C PRO A 70 2.51 3.30 2.42
N ASN A 71 3.19 4.29 3.00
CA ASN A 71 4.27 4.01 3.95
C ASN A 71 3.77 3.31 5.21
N SER A 72 2.55 3.62 5.64
CA SER A 72 1.87 2.92 6.74
C SER A 72 1.72 1.40 6.51
N GLY A 73 1.71 0.94 5.24
CA GLY A 73 1.70 -0.47 4.88
C GLY A 73 3.07 -1.15 4.87
N LYS A 74 4.15 -0.41 5.14
CA LYS A 74 5.54 -0.89 5.16
C LYS A 74 6.06 -0.93 6.59
N ILE A 75 5.77 -2.01 7.31
CA ILE A 75 6.16 -2.16 8.71
C ILE A 75 7.59 -2.69 8.77
N LEU A 76 8.53 -1.86 9.20
CA LEU A 76 9.92 -2.26 9.36
C LEU A 76 10.10 -3.04 10.66
N LEU A 77 10.65 -4.24 10.55
CA LEU A 77 11.08 -5.08 11.68
C LEU A 77 12.57 -4.89 11.96
N VAL A 78 13.34 -4.69 10.88
CA VAL A 78 14.75 -4.29 10.94
C VAL A 78 14.95 -3.16 9.94
N ASP A 79 15.59 -2.07 10.37
CA ASP A 79 16.00 -0.96 9.51
C ASP A 79 17.47 -0.63 9.72
N LYS A 80 18.23 -0.57 8.62
CA LYS A 80 19.70 -0.31 8.63
C LYS A 80 20.46 -1.20 9.62
N GLY A 81 20.04 -2.47 9.75
CA GLY A 81 20.62 -3.43 10.69
C GLY A 81 20.15 -3.31 12.12
N ILE A 82 19.26 -2.37 12.45
CA ILE A 82 18.75 -2.16 13.80
C ILE A 82 17.37 -2.78 13.90
N VAL A 83 17.14 -3.62 14.92
CA VAL A 83 15.85 -4.21 15.24
C VAL A 83 14.91 -3.13 15.79
N MET A 84 13.74 -3.00 15.21
CA MET A 84 12.76 -2.03 15.65
C MET A 84 12.08 -2.47 16.96
N PRO A 85 11.75 -1.53 17.87
CA PRO A 85 11.05 -1.86 19.11
C PRO A 85 9.70 -2.55 18.81
N SER A 86 9.43 -3.63 19.54
CA SER A 86 8.19 -4.44 19.37
C SER A 86 6.92 -3.62 19.51
N GLU A 87 6.91 -2.65 20.41
CA GLU A 87 5.78 -1.72 20.63
C GLU A 87 5.49 -0.86 19.39
N THR A 88 6.56 -0.37 18.72
CA THR A 88 6.42 0.41 17.49
C THR A 88 5.85 -0.45 16.36
N VAL A 89 6.38 -1.66 16.21
CA VAL A 89 5.88 -2.63 15.20
C VAL A 89 4.41 -2.98 15.48
N HIS A 90 4.07 -3.25 16.73
CA HIS A 90 2.71 -3.61 17.13
C HIS A 90 1.73 -2.47 16.90
N ARG A 91 2.08 -1.23 17.27
CA ARG A 91 1.27 -0.05 17.00
C ARG A 91 1.00 0.15 15.51
N GLN A 92 2.05 0.07 14.66
CA GLN A 92 1.89 0.17 13.21
C GLN A 92 0.99 -0.94 12.64
N TRP A 93 1.11 -2.15 13.16
CA TRP A 93 0.22 -3.25 12.79
C TRP A 93 -1.24 -2.95 13.15
N GLN A 94 -1.49 -2.51 14.36
CA GLN A 94 -2.83 -2.20 14.88
C GLN A 94 -3.52 -1.09 14.07
N GLN A 95 -2.80 -0.02 13.74
CA GLN A 95 -3.32 1.11 12.97
C GLN A 95 -3.87 0.73 11.60
N ASN A 96 -3.45 -0.41 11.05
CA ASN A 96 -3.81 -0.86 9.72
C ASN A 96 -4.90 -1.95 9.68
N LEU A 97 -5.36 -2.42 10.84
CA LEU A 97 -6.31 -3.55 10.91
C LEU A 97 -7.67 -3.26 10.26
N PHE A 98 -8.11 -2.00 10.23
CA PHE A 98 -9.37 -1.59 9.61
C PHE A 98 -9.44 -1.93 8.12
N LEU A 99 -8.29 -1.99 7.43
CA LEU A 99 -8.22 -2.38 6.01
C LEU A 99 -8.67 -3.82 5.76
N ARG A 100 -8.68 -4.68 6.78
CA ARG A 100 -9.18 -6.06 6.67
C ARG A 100 -10.67 -6.12 6.32
N GLN A 101 -11.44 -5.14 6.78
CA GLN A 101 -12.89 -5.08 6.58
C GLN A 101 -13.27 -4.45 5.23
N GLN A 102 -12.31 -3.84 4.52
CA GLN A 102 -12.57 -3.19 3.25
C GLN A 102 -12.67 -4.21 2.11
N LYS A 103 -13.72 -4.09 1.30
CA LYS A 103 -13.88 -4.88 0.07
C LYS A 103 -12.80 -4.51 -0.96
N ASN A 104 -12.36 -5.46 -1.77
CA ASN A 104 -11.25 -5.29 -2.72
C ASN A 104 -11.43 -4.09 -3.67
N GLU A 105 -12.63 -3.85 -4.18
CA GLU A 105 -12.91 -2.71 -5.07
C GLU A 105 -12.71 -1.34 -4.41
N GLY A 106 -13.06 -1.20 -3.13
CA GLY A 106 -12.86 0.03 -2.35
C GLY A 106 -11.42 0.19 -1.86
N LYS A 107 -10.72 -0.93 -1.66
CA LYS A 107 -9.39 -0.96 -1.07
C LYS A 107 -8.34 -0.26 -1.93
N GLY A 108 -8.34 -0.48 -3.24
CA GLY A 108 -7.41 0.19 -4.16
C GLY A 108 -7.52 1.71 -4.08
N TRP A 109 -8.74 2.24 -4.04
CA TRP A 109 -8.99 3.68 -3.88
C TRP A 109 -8.51 4.21 -2.53
N LEU A 110 -8.78 3.48 -1.46
CA LEU A 110 -8.37 3.87 -0.11
C LEU A 110 -6.85 3.95 0.00
N LEU A 111 -6.14 2.93 -0.49
CA LEU A 111 -4.67 2.92 -0.49
C LEU A 111 -4.07 4.04 -1.35
N ALA A 112 -4.67 4.34 -2.51
CA ALA A 112 -4.22 5.43 -3.37
C ALA A 112 -4.40 6.80 -2.68
N VAL A 113 -5.55 7.04 -2.03
CA VAL A 113 -5.80 8.27 -1.28
C VAL A 113 -4.91 8.36 -0.03
N MET A 114 -4.66 7.26 0.69
CA MET A 114 -3.70 7.23 1.79
C MET A 114 -2.30 7.70 1.35
N ARG A 115 -1.81 7.23 0.19
CA ARG A 115 -0.53 7.70 -0.38
C ARG A 115 -0.53 9.20 -0.66
N CYS A 116 -1.64 9.73 -1.20
CA CYS A 116 -1.77 11.17 -1.44
C CYS A 116 -1.71 11.94 -0.11
N VAL A 117 -2.42 11.48 0.91
CA VAL A 117 -2.40 12.08 2.25
C VAL A 117 -1.00 12.03 2.84
N GLU A 118 -0.29 10.89 2.74
CA GLU A 118 1.09 10.76 3.24
C GLU A 118 2.07 11.74 2.58
N ALA A 119 1.86 12.05 1.29
CA ALA A 119 2.70 13.00 0.53
C ALA A 119 2.47 14.47 0.90
N LEU A 120 1.37 14.80 1.58
CA LEU A 120 1.04 16.15 2.02
C LEU A 120 1.66 16.47 3.39
N PRO A 121 1.74 17.75 3.80
CA PRO A 121 2.11 18.16 5.15
C PRO A 121 1.17 17.57 6.22
N GLU A 122 1.54 17.69 7.51
CA GLU A 122 0.71 17.25 8.63
C GLU A 122 -0.69 17.87 8.60
N GLN A 123 -0.76 19.17 8.31
CA GLN A 123 -2.00 19.89 8.04
C GLN A 123 -2.13 20.15 6.54
N PHE A 124 -3.28 19.84 5.97
CA PHE A 124 -3.51 19.98 4.53
C PHE A 124 -4.98 20.36 4.24
N THR A 125 -5.19 20.84 3.02
CA THR A 125 -6.52 21.26 2.56
C THR A 125 -7.10 20.31 1.52
N LEU A 126 -8.43 20.37 1.35
CA LEU A 126 -9.12 19.64 0.29
C LEU A 126 -8.59 20.04 -1.11
N ALA A 127 -8.23 21.32 -1.29
CA ALA A 127 -7.66 21.80 -2.55
C ALA A 127 -6.32 21.11 -2.86
N GLN A 128 -5.46 20.92 -1.87
CA GLN A 128 -4.20 20.16 -2.02
C GLN A 128 -4.46 18.69 -2.36
N MET A 129 -5.50 18.07 -1.78
CA MET A 129 -5.90 16.71 -2.17
C MET A 129 -6.39 16.65 -3.62
N TYR A 130 -7.11 17.66 -4.11
CA TYR A 130 -7.55 17.72 -5.49
C TYR A 130 -6.43 17.91 -6.51
N ALA A 131 -5.25 18.38 -6.09
CA ALA A 131 -4.08 18.42 -6.96
C ALA A 131 -3.65 17.02 -7.46
N PHE A 132 -4.04 15.94 -6.74
CA PHE A 132 -3.80 14.56 -7.16
C PHE A 132 -4.85 14.00 -8.14
N GLU A 133 -5.85 14.81 -8.56
CA GLU A 133 -6.94 14.36 -9.42
C GLU A 133 -6.44 13.64 -10.69
N ASN A 134 -5.49 14.24 -11.40
CA ASN A 134 -4.95 13.67 -12.64
C ASN A 134 -4.22 12.34 -12.40
N VAL A 135 -3.46 12.24 -11.32
CA VAL A 135 -2.74 11.00 -10.95
C VAL A 135 -3.73 9.88 -10.61
N LEU A 136 -4.76 10.21 -9.84
CA LEU A 136 -5.82 9.25 -9.48
C LEU A 136 -6.68 8.88 -10.70
N GLN A 137 -6.96 9.83 -11.62
CA GLN A 137 -7.66 9.54 -12.86
C GLN A 137 -6.88 8.54 -13.74
N GLN A 138 -5.55 8.68 -13.84
CA GLN A 138 -4.71 7.73 -14.57
C GLN A 138 -4.72 6.34 -13.94
N GLN A 139 -4.73 6.27 -12.61
CA GLN A 139 -4.79 4.99 -11.88
C GLN A 139 -6.16 4.32 -11.97
N PHE A 140 -7.24 5.12 -12.05
CA PHE A 140 -8.62 4.64 -12.08
C PHE A 140 -9.40 5.23 -13.27
N PRO A 141 -9.03 4.89 -14.51
CA PRO A 141 -9.55 5.55 -15.72
C PRO A 141 -11.06 5.37 -15.93
N ALA A 142 -11.66 4.33 -15.35
CA ALA A 142 -13.10 4.09 -15.42
C ALA A 142 -13.93 5.02 -14.50
N ASN A 143 -13.31 5.70 -13.53
CA ASN A 143 -14.03 6.57 -12.61
C ASN A 143 -14.08 8.00 -13.16
N ARG A 144 -15.28 8.57 -13.26
CA ARG A 144 -15.54 9.93 -13.76
C ARG A 144 -15.75 10.95 -12.63
N HIS A 145 -15.76 10.52 -11.37
CA HIS A 145 -16.08 11.34 -10.18
C HIS A 145 -14.93 11.30 -9.17
N ILE A 146 -13.72 11.66 -9.62
CA ILE A 146 -12.49 11.56 -8.82
C ILE A 146 -12.59 12.38 -7.52
N LYS A 147 -13.04 13.64 -7.61
CA LYS A 147 -13.18 14.53 -6.44
C LYS A 147 -14.15 13.99 -5.39
N ASP A 148 -15.27 13.43 -5.84
CA ASP A 148 -16.24 12.80 -4.93
C ASP A 148 -15.65 11.56 -4.27
N LYS A 149 -14.90 10.77 -5.03
CA LYS A 149 -14.20 9.60 -4.52
C LYS A 149 -13.12 9.97 -3.51
N ILE A 150 -12.35 11.03 -3.76
CA ILE A 150 -11.39 11.57 -2.78
C ILE A 150 -12.11 11.92 -1.47
N ARG A 151 -13.20 12.69 -1.53
CA ARG A 151 -13.96 13.06 -0.33
C ARG A 151 -14.48 11.84 0.43
N GLN A 152 -15.02 10.86 -0.28
CA GLN A 152 -15.48 9.61 0.31
C GLN A 152 -14.36 8.89 1.08
N GLN A 153 -13.16 8.81 0.48
CA GLN A 153 -12.04 8.14 1.14
C GLN A 153 -11.50 8.96 2.33
N LEU A 154 -11.46 10.29 2.24
CA LEU A 154 -11.09 11.13 3.37
C LEU A 154 -12.05 10.99 4.55
N GLN A 155 -13.36 10.85 4.30
CA GLN A 155 -14.33 10.54 5.36
C GLN A 155 -14.01 9.20 6.03
N LEU A 156 -13.69 8.17 5.23
CA LEU A 156 -13.32 6.87 5.73
C LEU A 156 -12.05 6.95 6.62
N LEU A 157 -11.01 7.66 6.17
CA LEU A 157 -9.78 7.85 6.92
C LEU A 157 -10.02 8.60 8.24
N ARG A 158 -10.93 9.60 8.24
CA ARG A 158 -11.37 10.29 9.46
C ARG A 158 -12.06 9.33 10.42
N ASP A 159 -13.00 8.55 9.93
CA ASP A 159 -13.79 7.62 10.76
C ASP A 159 -12.92 6.51 11.37
N GLN A 160 -11.75 6.26 10.77
CA GLN A 160 -10.73 5.35 11.27
C GLN A 160 -9.65 6.04 12.14
N GLY A 161 -9.78 7.33 12.40
CA GLY A 161 -8.84 8.06 13.25
C GLY A 161 -7.44 8.24 12.64
N ILE A 162 -7.31 8.19 11.31
CA ILE A 162 -6.03 8.41 10.61
C ILE A 162 -5.83 9.90 10.31
N ILE A 163 -6.93 10.60 10.07
CA ILE A 163 -6.97 12.05 9.93
C ILE A 163 -8.14 12.61 10.74
N GLU A 164 -8.09 13.88 11.03
CA GLU A 164 -9.22 14.62 11.59
C GLU A 164 -9.58 15.82 10.72
N PHE A 165 -10.82 16.28 10.83
CA PHE A 165 -11.30 17.50 10.21
C PHE A 165 -11.11 18.66 11.19
N SER A 166 -10.13 19.52 10.93
CA SER A 166 -9.84 20.67 11.80
C SER A 166 -10.77 21.85 11.53
N ALA A 167 -11.19 22.04 10.25
CA ALA A 167 -12.18 23.03 9.82
C ALA A 167 -12.74 22.64 8.46
N ARG A 168 -13.68 23.44 7.92
CA ARG A 168 -14.26 23.19 6.58
C ARG A 168 -13.16 23.12 5.51
N GLY A 169 -12.98 21.92 4.93
CA GLY A 169 -11.98 21.67 3.90
C GLY A 169 -10.53 21.63 4.41
N GLN A 170 -10.32 21.54 5.72
CA GLN A 170 -9.03 21.44 6.37
C GLN A 170 -8.91 20.13 7.16
N TYR A 171 -7.76 19.51 7.08
CA TYR A 171 -7.48 18.18 7.65
C TYR A 171 -6.16 18.19 8.37
N ARG A 172 -6.03 17.34 9.39
CA ARG A 172 -4.78 17.07 10.09
C ARG A 172 -4.55 15.56 10.16
N LYS A 173 -3.31 15.11 9.95
CA LYS A 173 -2.91 13.72 10.20
C LYS A 173 -2.87 13.45 11.70
N ILE A 174 -3.33 12.29 12.12
CA ILE A 174 -3.19 11.81 13.51
C ILE A 174 -1.92 10.94 13.55
N PRO A 175 -0.98 11.19 14.49
CA PRO A 175 0.28 10.46 14.63
C PRO A 175 0.14 8.96 14.87
#